data_d3dd6f6ff40fc7b11e06fb0db6deb9b3
#
_entry.id   d3dd6f6ff40fc7b11e06fb0db6deb9b3
#
_cell.length_a   1.000
_cell.length_b   1.000
_cell.length_c   1.000
_cell.angle_alpha   90.00
_cell.angle_beta   90.00
_cell.angle_gamma   90.00
#
_symmetry.space_group_name_H-M   'P 1'
#
loop_
_entity.id
_entity.type
_entity.pdbx_description
1 polymer ?
#
loop_
_entity_poly.entity_id
_entity_poly.type
_entity_poly.pdbx_seq_one_letter_code
_entity_poly.pdbx_strand_id
1 'polypeptide(L)'
;LLANQCAAHFARVKQIPFVYRVHEEPNAEKLERLHALLQACGINDHFAKDVPTPKELSAILEGVRGTPYEQIINTGMLRCMSKALYEEKPKGHYGLVLKDYAHFTSPIRRYPDLAIHRIMTDMLKGTEKETMILRYTDFAERASKQSSEREVIAMQIERKAEDCYKAEYARRHLGECYEGRISGVTQR
;
A
#
# COMPACT_ATOMS: atom_id res chain seq x y z
N LEU A 1 -13.07 -2.65 6.75
CA LEU A 1 -12.97 -1.95 5.47
C LEU A 1 -14.04 -0.85 5.36
N LEU A 2 -15.34 -1.17 5.53
CA LEU A 2 -16.45 -0.23 5.36
C LEU A 2 -16.33 1.03 6.23
N ALA A 3 -16.05 0.91 7.52
CA ALA A 3 -15.88 2.06 8.42
C ALA A 3 -14.75 3.01 7.95
N ASN A 4 -13.64 2.47 7.46
CA ASN A 4 -12.54 3.24 6.89
C ASN A 4 -12.97 4.02 5.64
N GLN A 5 -13.76 3.40 4.78
CA GLN A 5 -14.30 4.02 3.57
C GLN A 5 -15.34 5.11 3.92
N CYS A 6 -16.26 4.82 4.85
CA CYS A 6 -17.27 5.79 5.28
C CYS A 6 -16.65 7.04 5.90
N ALA A 7 -15.62 6.90 6.75
CA ALA A 7 -14.92 8.03 7.34
C ALA A 7 -14.26 8.91 6.28
N ALA A 8 -13.56 8.31 5.32
CA ALA A 8 -12.92 9.05 4.22
C ALA A 8 -13.95 9.74 3.31
N HIS A 9 -15.01 9.02 2.93
CA HIS A 9 -16.10 9.57 2.12
C HIS A 9 -16.79 10.76 2.81
N PHE A 10 -17.09 10.61 4.09
CA PHE A 10 -17.70 11.65 4.89
C PHE A 10 -16.84 12.93 4.90
N ALA A 11 -15.54 12.81 5.17
CA ALA A 11 -14.63 13.95 5.17
C ALA A 11 -14.56 14.63 3.81
N ARG A 12 -14.50 13.87 2.72
CA ARG A 12 -14.50 14.42 1.35
C ARG A 12 -15.80 15.15 1.02
N VAL A 13 -16.97 14.60 1.37
CA VAL A 13 -18.27 15.24 1.12
C VAL A 13 -18.40 16.53 1.93
N LYS A 14 -17.96 16.52 3.18
CA LYS A 14 -17.94 17.72 4.05
C LYS A 14 -16.82 18.71 3.69
N GLN A 15 -15.88 18.32 2.83
CA GLN A 15 -14.73 19.14 2.44
C GLN A 15 -13.93 19.65 3.65
N ILE A 16 -13.69 18.79 4.63
CA ILE A 16 -12.83 19.06 5.79
C ILE A 16 -11.43 18.48 5.56
N PRO A 17 -10.38 19.10 6.14
CA PRO A 17 -9.04 18.54 6.11
C PRO A 17 -9.04 17.14 6.71
N PHE A 18 -8.29 16.23 6.09
CA PHE A 18 -8.29 14.83 6.50
C PHE A 18 -6.98 14.13 6.15
N VAL A 19 -6.75 12.92 6.66
CA VAL A 19 -5.62 12.05 6.32
C VAL A 19 -6.14 10.84 5.58
N TYR A 20 -5.93 10.80 4.27
CA TYR A 20 -6.35 9.69 3.40
C TYR A 20 -5.26 8.63 3.31
N ARG A 21 -5.65 7.38 3.06
CA ARG A 21 -4.75 6.30 2.64
C ARG A 21 -4.87 6.14 1.14
N VAL A 22 -3.88 6.59 0.42
CA VAL A 22 -3.85 6.65 -1.03
C VAL A 22 -2.99 5.52 -1.59
N HIS A 23 -3.43 4.90 -2.66
CA HIS A 23 -2.67 3.94 -3.42
C HIS A 23 -2.84 4.25 -4.90
N GLU A 24 -1.84 4.88 -5.49
CA GLU A 24 -1.85 5.26 -6.89
C GLU A 24 -1.67 4.05 -7.81
N GLU A 25 -2.06 4.21 -9.05
CA GLU A 25 -1.86 3.22 -10.10
C GLU A 25 -0.36 2.91 -10.31
N PRO A 26 -0.01 1.73 -10.82
CA PRO A 26 1.35 1.43 -11.22
C PRO A 26 1.84 2.41 -12.30
N ASN A 27 3.11 2.81 -12.25
CA ASN A 27 3.69 3.63 -13.30
C ASN A 27 4.10 2.80 -14.53
N ALA A 28 4.27 3.47 -15.68
CA ALA A 28 4.57 2.82 -16.96
C ALA A 28 5.84 1.94 -16.89
N GLU A 29 6.93 2.42 -16.30
CA GLU A 29 8.19 1.66 -16.18
C GLU A 29 8.00 0.33 -15.41
N LYS A 30 7.20 0.34 -14.36
CA LYS A 30 6.91 -0.87 -13.58
C LYS A 30 6.00 -1.83 -14.34
N LEU A 31 5.07 -1.29 -15.13
CA LEU A 31 4.19 -2.09 -16.00
C LEU A 31 4.97 -2.75 -17.11
N GLU A 32 5.92 -2.07 -17.75
CA GLU A 32 6.81 -2.65 -18.76
C GLU A 32 7.61 -3.83 -18.22
N ARG A 33 8.13 -3.71 -16.98
CA ARG A 33 8.85 -4.80 -16.31
C ARG A 33 7.93 -6.00 -16.01
N LEU A 34 6.68 -5.74 -15.62
CA LEU A 34 5.69 -6.79 -15.41
C LEU A 34 5.34 -7.48 -16.73
N HIS A 35 5.12 -6.69 -17.79
CA HIS A 35 4.85 -7.19 -19.14
C HIS A 35 5.96 -8.12 -19.63
N ALA A 36 7.22 -7.68 -19.55
CA ALA A 36 8.38 -8.49 -19.92
C ALA A 36 8.46 -9.81 -19.11
N LEU A 37 8.12 -9.77 -17.83
CA LEU A 37 8.08 -10.97 -16.99
C LEU A 37 6.98 -11.94 -17.41
N LEU A 38 5.77 -11.44 -17.69
CA LEU A 38 4.64 -12.26 -18.14
C LEU A 38 4.94 -12.90 -19.50
N GLN A 39 5.50 -12.16 -20.45
CA GLN A 39 5.93 -12.69 -21.73
C GLN A 39 6.99 -13.78 -21.59
N ALA A 40 8.00 -13.57 -20.75
CA ALA A 40 9.02 -14.58 -20.49
C ALA A 40 8.47 -15.89 -19.90
N CYS A 41 7.34 -15.81 -19.20
CA CYS A 41 6.61 -16.96 -18.66
C CYS A 41 5.57 -17.52 -19.65
N GLY A 42 5.43 -16.98 -20.84
CA GLY A 42 4.43 -17.39 -21.84
C GLY A 42 2.99 -17.05 -21.47
N ILE A 43 2.81 -16.06 -20.60
CA ILE A 43 1.48 -15.64 -20.10
C ILE A 43 1.01 -14.44 -20.93
N ASN A 44 -0.22 -14.56 -21.44
CA ASN A 44 -0.85 -13.49 -22.19
C ASN A 44 -1.32 -12.38 -21.25
N ASP A 45 -0.92 -11.15 -21.53
CA ASP A 45 -1.16 -9.96 -20.73
C ASP A 45 -1.84 -8.82 -21.52
N HIS A 46 -2.74 -9.17 -22.41
CA HIS A 46 -3.52 -8.16 -23.14
C HIS A 46 -4.46 -7.43 -22.18
N PHE A 47 -3.99 -6.28 -21.72
CA PHE A 47 -4.81 -5.35 -20.92
C PHE A 47 -5.71 -4.52 -21.84
N ALA A 48 -6.91 -4.22 -21.38
CA ALA A 48 -7.86 -3.40 -22.14
C ALA A 48 -7.42 -1.92 -22.23
N LYS A 49 -6.51 -1.49 -21.35
CA LYS A 49 -5.97 -0.12 -21.26
C LYS A 49 -4.47 -0.16 -20.96
N ASP A 50 -3.81 0.99 -21.13
CA ASP A 50 -2.39 1.17 -20.79
C ASP A 50 -2.08 0.83 -19.33
N VAL A 51 -3.02 1.12 -18.42
CA VAL A 51 -2.95 0.71 -17.01
C VAL A 51 -3.98 -0.39 -16.77
N PRO A 52 -3.53 -1.60 -16.38
CA PRO A 52 -4.43 -2.71 -16.10
C PRO A 52 -5.32 -2.40 -14.91
N THR A 53 -6.54 -2.91 -14.94
CA THR A 53 -7.41 -2.85 -13.76
C THR A 53 -6.99 -3.88 -12.71
N PRO A 54 -7.29 -3.67 -11.42
CA PRO A 54 -7.05 -4.67 -10.40
C PRO A 54 -7.70 -6.03 -10.69
N LYS A 55 -8.82 -6.04 -11.42
CA LYS A 55 -9.51 -7.26 -11.84
C LYS A 55 -8.70 -8.05 -12.87
N GLU A 56 -8.10 -7.38 -13.85
CA GLU A 56 -7.23 -8.01 -14.84
C GLU A 56 -5.98 -8.60 -14.18
N LEU A 57 -5.38 -7.87 -13.25
CA LEU A 57 -4.24 -8.37 -12.47
C LEU A 57 -4.61 -9.59 -11.62
N SER A 58 -5.79 -9.58 -10.99
CA SER A 58 -6.30 -10.70 -10.22
C SER A 58 -6.52 -11.94 -11.10
N ALA A 59 -7.03 -11.76 -12.31
CA ALA A 59 -7.23 -12.87 -13.26
C ALA A 59 -5.89 -13.55 -13.64
N ILE A 60 -4.82 -12.77 -13.83
CA ILE A 60 -3.48 -13.33 -14.06
C ILE A 60 -3.02 -14.15 -12.86
N LEU A 61 -3.16 -13.62 -11.63
CA LEU A 61 -2.75 -14.32 -10.41
C LEU A 61 -3.52 -15.64 -10.22
N GLU A 62 -4.82 -15.66 -10.50
CA GLU A 62 -5.63 -16.88 -10.48
C GLU A 62 -5.19 -17.88 -11.56
N GLY A 63 -4.86 -17.41 -12.76
CA GLY A 63 -4.43 -18.26 -13.89
C GLY A 63 -3.08 -18.94 -13.65
N VAL A 64 -2.20 -18.35 -12.83
CA VAL A 64 -0.88 -18.94 -12.51
C VAL A 64 -0.85 -19.75 -11.24
N ARG A 65 -1.94 -19.81 -10.51
CA ARG A 65 -2.04 -20.54 -9.25
C ARG A 65 -1.72 -22.03 -9.45
N GLY A 66 -0.85 -22.59 -8.61
CA GLY A 66 -0.40 -23.97 -8.67
C GLY A 66 0.60 -24.26 -9.80
N THR A 67 0.98 -23.28 -10.60
CA THR A 67 2.01 -23.45 -11.64
C THR A 67 3.42 -23.16 -11.08
N PRO A 68 4.49 -23.63 -11.77
CA PRO A 68 5.86 -23.27 -11.39
C PRO A 68 6.15 -21.75 -11.41
N TYR A 69 5.33 -20.99 -12.11
CA TYR A 69 5.48 -19.52 -12.27
C TYR A 69 4.78 -18.72 -11.17
N GLU A 70 3.93 -19.32 -10.35
CA GLU A 70 3.10 -18.62 -9.35
C GLU A 70 3.94 -17.68 -8.47
N GLN A 71 5.04 -18.16 -7.90
CA GLN A 71 5.83 -17.38 -6.96
C GLN A 71 6.53 -16.19 -7.62
N ILE A 72 7.07 -16.37 -8.82
CA ILE A 72 7.78 -15.30 -9.54
C ILE A 72 6.81 -14.25 -10.05
N ILE A 73 5.63 -14.66 -10.53
CA ILE A 73 4.58 -13.73 -10.98
C ILE A 73 3.99 -12.96 -9.79
N ASN A 74 3.70 -13.60 -8.68
CA ASN A 74 3.23 -12.93 -7.46
C ASN A 74 4.24 -11.87 -6.99
N THR A 75 5.52 -12.21 -6.99
CA THR A 75 6.58 -11.27 -6.61
C THR A 75 6.71 -10.11 -7.61
N GLY A 76 6.67 -10.38 -8.91
CA GLY A 76 6.69 -9.38 -9.97
C GLY A 76 5.49 -8.44 -9.88
N MET A 77 4.31 -8.99 -9.66
CA MET A 77 3.07 -8.23 -9.47
C MET A 77 3.16 -7.29 -8.26
N LEU A 78 3.63 -7.77 -7.10
CA LEU A 78 3.82 -6.92 -5.93
C LEU A 78 4.84 -5.79 -6.16
N ARG A 79 5.93 -6.07 -6.89
CA ARG A 79 6.94 -5.05 -7.23
C ARG A 79 6.42 -4.02 -8.23
N CYS A 80 5.48 -4.40 -9.08
CA CYS A 80 4.81 -3.50 -10.01
C CYS A 80 3.94 -2.47 -9.28
N MET A 81 3.29 -2.83 -8.19
CA MET A 81 2.40 -1.94 -7.45
C MET A 81 3.12 -0.69 -6.93
N SER A 82 2.41 0.42 -6.92
CA SER A 82 2.80 1.61 -6.18
C SER A 82 2.72 1.36 -4.68
N LYS A 83 3.45 2.13 -3.87
CA LYS A 83 3.30 2.06 -2.41
C LYS A 83 2.10 2.89 -1.99
N ALA A 84 1.29 2.35 -1.09
CA ALA A 84 0.26 3.15 -0.45
C ALA A 84 0.91 4.16 0.52
N LEU A 85 0.40 5.40 0.51
CA LEU A 85 0.91 6.51 1.31
C LEU A 85 -0.24 7.17 2.08
N TYR A 86 0.09 8.00 3.06
CA TYR A 86 -0.87 8.91 3.67
C TYR A 86 -0.75 10.28 3.00
N GLU A 87 -1.88 10.85 2.59
CA GLU A 87 -1.96 12.16 1.94
C GLU A 87 -3.17 12.96 2.44
N GLU A 88 -3.10 14.29 2.34
CA GLU A 88 -4.21 15.18 2.70
C GLU A 88 -5.27 15.27 1.59
N LYS A 89 -4.96 14.80 0.39
CA LYS A 89 -5.86 14.80 -0.78
C LYS A 89 -6.36 13.41 -1.11
N PRO A 90 -7.67 13.24 -1.41
CA PRO A 90 -8.23 11.95 -1.80
C PRO A 90 -7.87 11.61 -3.25
N LYS A 91 -6.91 10.73 -3.47
CA LYS A 91 -6.53 10.23 -4.81
C LYS A 91 -7.05 8.83 -5.11
N GLY A 92 -7.82 8.24 -4.16
CA GLY A 92 -8.32 6.88 -4.28
C GLY A 92 -7.33 5.80 -3.82
N HIS A 93 -7.77 4.57 -3.89
CA HIS A 93 -6.97 3.41 -3.51
C HIS A 93 -7.10 2.32 -4.58
N TYR A 94 -6.16 2.31 -5.53
CA TYR A 94 -6.15 1.40 -6.68
C TYR A 94 -6.30 -0.07 -6.28
N GLY A 95 -5.48 -0.58 -5.36
CA GLY A 95 -5.50 -2.00 -4.98
C GLY A 95 -6.77 -2.45 -4.24
N LEU A 96 -7.57 -1.51 -3.68
CA LEU A 96 -8.86 -1.80 -3.06
C LEU A 96 -10.05 -1.44 -3.97
N VAL A 97 -9.79 -0.81 -5.10
CA VAL A 97 -10.83 -0.29 -6.03
C VAL A 97 -11.78 0.68 -5.31
N LEU A 98 -11.23 1.52 -4.44
CA LEU A 98 -12.01 2.49 -3.65
C LEU A 98 -11.66 3.92 -4.04
N LYS A 99 -12.70 4.75 -4.20
CA LYS A 99 -12.55 6.18 -4.46
C LYS A 99 -12.07 6.95 -3.23
N ASP A 100 -12.59 6.59 -2.05
CA ASP A 100 -12.29 7.23 -0.78
C ASP A 100 -11.82 6.15 0.21
N TYR A 101 -10.65 6.33 0.77
CA TYR A 101 -10.13 5.40 1.78
C TYR A 101 -9.23 6.12 2.79
N ALA A 102 -9.37 5.74 4.04
CA ALA A 102 -8.52 6.18 5.14
C ALA A 102 -8.35 5.07 6.17
N HIS A 103 -7.33 5.14 6.98
CA HIS A 103 -7.21 4.29 8.15
C HIS A 103 -7.88 4.97 9.34
N PHE A 104 -8.97 4.40 9.83
CA PHE A 104 -9.80 4.98 10.89
C PHE A 104 -9.96 4.07 12.11
N THR A 105 -9.88 2.74 11.93
CA THR A 105 -10.36 1.77 12.92
C THR A 105 -9.30 1.31 13.93
N SER A 106 -8.06 1.82 13.88
CA SER A 106 -6.98 1.36 14.76
C SER A 106 -6.16 2.51 15.38
N PRO A 107 -6.79 3.46 16.12
CA PRO A 107 -6.12 4.64 16.65
C PRO A 107 -5.08 4.34 17.75
N ILE A 108 -5.14 3.16 18.37
CA ILE A 108 -4.18 2.74 19.40
C ILE A 108 -2.78 2.52 18.81
N ARG A 109 -2.70 1.99 17.58
CA ARG A 109 -1.44 1.58 16.95
C ARG A 109 -1.06 2.36 15.70
N ARG A 110 -1.95 3.19 15.18
CA ARG A 110 -1.70 4.01 13.98
C ARG A 110 -2.01 5.48 14.24
N TYR A 111 -0.99 6.30 14.16
CA TYR A 111 -1.13 7.74 14.35
C TYR A 111 -2.10 8.41 13.36
N PRO A 112 -2.15 8.04 12.05
CA PRO A 112 -3.15 8.61 11.14
C PRO A 112 -4.58 8.41 11.60
N ASP A 113 -4.92 7.23 12.14
CA ASP A 113 -6.25 6.96 12.69
C ASP A 113 -6.54 7.91 13.86
N LEU A 114 -5.59 8.10 14.76
CA LEU A 114 -5.72 9.02 15.90
C LEU A 114 -5.90 10.48 15.44
N ALA A 115 -5.14 10.90 14.41
CA ALA A 115 -5.27 12.22 13.81
C ALA A 115 -6.69 12.44 13.25
N ILE A 116 -7.21 11.45 12.53
CA ILE A 116 -8.58 11.46 12.00
C ILE A 116 -9.61 11.53 13.12
N HIS A 117 -9.47 10.74 14.19
CA HIS A 117 -10.37 10.79 15.34
C HIS A 117 -10.41 12.17 15.97
N ARG A 118 -9.27 12.86 16.07
CA ARG A 118 -9.19 14.23 16.58
C ARG A 118 -9.99 15.19 15.70
N ILE A 119 -9.79 15.15 14.38
CA ILE A 119 -10.50 15.98 13.41
C ILE A 119 -12.01 15.73 13.49
N MET A 120 -12.42 14.46 13.45
CA MET A 120 -13.84 14.10 13.48
C MET A 120 -14.51 14.46 14.82
N THR A 121 -13.80 14.34 15.93
CA THR A 121 -14.31 14.72 17.26
C THR A 121 -14.64 16.20 17.33
N ASP A 122 -13.75 17.08 16.85
CA ASP A 122 -13.99 18.52 16.84
C ASP A 122 -15.16 18.90 15.92
N MET A 123 -15.26 18.25 14.77
CA MET A 123 -16.38 18.44 13.88
C MET A 123 -17.71 17.99 14.52
N LEU A 124 -17.73 16.83 15.19
CA LEU A 124 -18.93 16.31 15.88
C LEU A 124 -19.35 17.20 17.07
N LYS A 125 -18.41 17.95 17.65
CA LYS A 125 -18.70 18.98 18.67
C LYS A 125 -19.30 20.26 18.09
N GLY A 126 -19.51 20.33 16.78
CA GLY A 126 -20.12 21.48 16.11
C GLY A 126 -19.14 22.59 15.75
N THR A 127 -17.83 22.29 15.66
CA THR A 127 -16.86 23.28 15.18
C THR A 127 -17.20 23.67 13.73
N GLU A 128 -17.26 24.97 13.45
CA GLU A 128 -17.56 25.51 12.13
C GLU A 128 -16.51 25.12 11.10
N LYS A 129 -16.94 24.97 9.84
CA LYS A 129 -16.12 24.50 8.72
C LYS A 129 -14.85 25.36 8.52
N GLU A 130 -14.98 26.66 8.55
CA GLU A 130 -13.89 27.62 8.38
C GLU A 130 -12.83 27.44 9.47
N THR A 131 -13.26 27.26 10.71
CA THR A 131 -12.41 26.98 11.86
C THR A 131 -11.71 25.61 11.70
N MET A 132 -12.43 24.60 11.20
CA MET A 132 -11.86 23.29 10.91
C MET A 132 -10.76 23.39 9.85
N ILE A 133 -11.01 24.11 8.76
CA ILE A 133 -10.03 24.31 7.68
C ILE A 133 -8.77 25.02 8.23
N LEU A 134 -8.96 26.13 8.95
CA LEU A 134 -7.85 26.88 9.52
C LEU A 134 -7.00 26.05 10.49
N ARG A 135 -7.64 25.24 11.33
CA ARG A 135 -6.98 24.45 12.37
C ARG A 135 -6.28 23.19 11.83
N TYR A 136 -6.90 22.53 10.86
CA TYR A 136 -6.52 21.18 10.48
C TYR A 136 -5.87 21.02 9.11
N THR A 137 -5.80 22.04 8.24
CA THR A 137 -5.14 21.91 6.93
C THR A 137 -3.67 21.56 7.09
N ASP A 138 -2.89 22.40 7.77
CA ASP A 138 -1.46 22.16 8.01
C ASP A 138 -1.22 20.95 8.90
N PHE A 139 -2.15 20.67 9.83
CA PHE A 139 -2.05 19.48 10.68
C PHE A 139 -2.20 18.20 9.86
N ALA A 140 -3.18 18.12 8.96
CA ALA A 140 -3.42 16.94 8.13
C ALA A 140 -2.24 16.70 7.16
N GLU A 141 -1.70 17.73 6.56
CA GLU A 141 -0.52 17.65 5.69
C GLU A 141 0.68 17.11 6.45
N ARG A 142 1.03 17.70 7.60
CA ARG A 142 2.14 17.22 8.44
C ARG A 142 1.93 15.81 8.94
N ALA A 143 0.73 15.48 9.39
CA ALA A 143 0.39 14.14 9.87
C ALA A 143 0.53 13.11 8.75
N SER A 144 0.09 13.42 7.53
CA SER A 144 0.21 12.56 6.35
C SER A 144 1.66 12.31 5.99
N LYS A 145 2.46 13.36 5.83
CA LYS A 145 3.88 13.28 5.49
C LYS A 145 4.67 12.49 6.53
N GLN A 146 4.55 12.87 7.80
CA GLN A 146 5.26 12.21 8.89
C GLN A 146 4.87 10.73 9.01
N SER A 147 3.59 10.42 8.85
CA SER A 147 3.12 9.02 8.94
C SER A 147 3.67 8.16 7.81
N SER A 148 3.71 8.67 6.57
CA SER A 148 4.29 7.98 5.43
C SER A 148 5.79 7.72 5.62
N GLU A 149 6.55 8.73 6.08
CA GLU A 149 7.98 8.60 6.36
C GLU A 149 8.26 7.58 7.48
N ARG A 150 7.50 7.66 8.59
CA ARG A 150 7.68 6.77 9.73
C ARG A 150 7.26 5.33 9.46
N GLU A 151 6.24 5.12 8.62
CA GLU A 151 5.85 3.78 8.17
C GLU A 151 6.99 3.09 7.41
N VAL A 152 7.71 3.82 6.54
CA VAL A 152 8.88 3.27 5.83
C VAL A 152 10.00 2.88 6.81
N ILE A 153 10.27 3.73 7.80
CA ILE A 153 11.30 3.45 8.82
C ILE A 153 10.89 2.22 9.67
N ALA A 154 9.63 2.17 10.11
CA ALA A 154 9.13 1.03 10.88
C ALA A 154 9.26 -0.29 10.12
N MET A 155 8.88 -0.29 8.84
CA MET A 155 9.03 -1.47 7.98
C MET A 155 10.50 -1.87 7.77
N GLN A 156 11.43 -0.90 7.68
CA GLN A 156 12.85 -1.20 7.57
C GLN A 156 13.41 -1.82 8.87
N ILE A 157 12.96 -1.34 10.03
CA ILE A 157 13.34 -1.91 11.34
C ILE A 157 12.81 -3.33 11.45
N GLU A 158 11.54 -3.57 11.11
CA GLU A 158 10.92 -4.90 11.10
C GLU A 158 11.72 -5.88 10.24
N ARG A 159 12.04 -5.51 9.00
CA ARG A 159 12.85 -6.35 8.09
C ARG A 159 14.23 -6.66 8.66
N LYS A 160 14.92 -5.66 9.23
CA LYS A 160 16.23 -5.88 9.86
C LYS A 160 16.14 -6.82 11.05
N ALA A 161 15.10 -6.70 11.88
CA ALA A 161 14.87 -7.61 12.99
C ALA A 161 14.62 -9.04 12.49
N GLU A 162 13.77 -9.21 11.47
CA GLU A 162 13.56 -10.51 10.82
C GLU A 162 14.86 -11.11 10.27
N ASP A 163 15.70 -10.30 9.61
CA ASP A 163 16.97 -10.76 9.04
C ASP A 163 17.94 -11.22 10.15
N CYS A 164 17.97 -10.53 11.31
CA CYS A 164 18.75 -10.96 12.48
C CYS A 164 18.26 -12.34 12.99
N TYR A 165 16.94 -12.54 13.12
CA TYR A 165 16.39 -13.82 13.56
C TYR A 165 16.65 -14.94 12.54
N LYS A 166 16.50 -14.66 11.25
CA LYS A 166 16.79 -15.60 10.17
C LYS A 166 18.28 -16.00 10.15
N ALA A 167 19.17 -15.02 10.36
CA ALA A 167 20.61 -15.29 10.44
C ALA A 167 20.97 -16.14 11.66
N GLU A 168 20.39 -15.87 12.83
CA GLU A 168 20.60 -16.70 14.04
C GLU A 168 20.05 -18.11 13.88
N TYR A 169 18.92 -18.28 13.20
CA TYR A 169 18.39 -19.60 12.86
C TYR A 169 19.35 -20.33 11.91
N ALA A 170 19.77 -19.69 10.82
CA ALA A 170 20.67 -20.28 9.84
C ALA A 170 22.05 -20.64 10.44
N ARG A 171 22.53 -19.87 11.42
CA ARG A 171 23.79 -20.16 12.13
C ARG A 171 23.79 -21.54 12.80
N ARG A 172 22.63 -22.00 13.27
CA ARG A 172 22.48 -23.32 13.90
C ARG A 172 22.43 -24.47 12.90
N HIS A 173 22.26 -24.15 11.61
CA HIS A 173 22.12 -25.10 10.51
C HIS A 173 23.27 -25.01 9.49
N LEU A 174 24.42 -24.49 9.93
CA LEU A 174 25.60 -24.39 9.08
C LEU A 174 26.10 -25.77 8.66
N GLY A 175 26.32 -25.95 7.36
CA GLY A 175 26.77 -27.24 6.78
C GLY A 175 25.64 -28.15 6.34
N GLU A 176 24.38 -27.83 6.60
CA GLU A 176 23.23 -28.57 6.07
C GLU A 176 22.92 -28.15 4.63
N CYS A 177 22.35 -29.09 3.87
CA CYS A 177 21.95 -28.82 2.48
C CYS A 177 20.43 -28.67 2.41
N TYR A 178 19.98 -27.64 1.67
CA TYR A 178 18.58 -27.33 1.48
C TYR A 178 18.23 -27.19 0.01
N GLU A 179 17.03 -27.56 -0.37
CA GLU A 179 16.48 -27.18 -1.66
C GLU A 179 16.20 -25.68 -1.68
N GLY A 180 16.69 -24.99 -2.71
CA GLY A 180 16.53 -23.54 -2.87
C GLY A 180 15.96 -23.19 -4.23
N ARG A 181 15.33 -22.02 -4.31
CA ARG A 181 14.83 -21.45 -5.56
C ARG A 181 15.42 -20.05 -5.76
N ILE A 182 15.92 -19.78 -6.97
CA ILE A 182 16.43 -18.45 -7.31
C ILE A 182 15.27 -17.47 -7.30
N SER A 183 15.32 -16.44 -6.44
CA SER A 183 14.29 -15.41 -6.30
C SER A 183 14.65 -14.11 -7.04
N GLY A 184 15.86 -13.96 -7.53
CA GLY A 184 16.30 -12.79 -8.28
C GLY A 184 17.79 -12.88 -8.64
N VAL A 185 18.14 -12.14 -9.69
CA VAL A 185 19.53 -11.98 -10.16
C VAL A 185 19.83 -10.49 -10.15
N THR A 186 20.93 -10.09 -9.53
CA THR A 186 21.42 -8.70 -9.54
C THR A 186 22.62 -8.60 -10.48
N GLN A 187 22.63 -7.57 -11.32
CA GLN A 187 23.86 -7.18 -12.00
C GLN A 187 24.79 -6.51 -10.99
N ARG A 188 26.04 -6.94 -10.94
CA ARG A 188 27.12 -6.27 -10.22
C ARG A 188 27.83 -5.29 -11.13
#